data_49fc001dbd67a60b12a0dea66de26d01
#
_entry.id   49fc001dbd67a60b12a0dea66de26d01
#
_cell.length_a   1.000
_cell.length_b   1.000
_cell.length_c   1.000
_cell.angle_alpha   90.00
_cell.angle_beta   90.00
_cell.angle_gamma   90.00
#
_symmetry.space_group_name_H-M   'P 1'
#
loop_
_entity.id
_entity.type
_entity.pdbx_description
1 polymer ?
#
loop_
_entity_poly.entity_id
_entity_poly.type
_entity_poly.pdbx_seq_one_letter_code
_entity_poly.pdbx_strand_id
1 'polypeptide(L)'
;MHEKAHCIAKNRAPMIRYQNPKQLSLVDFDWPFQNGLDENNRWVKLSECIPWEALADSYHQGFTATTGRPTKDARLVIGAVIIKHKLQLTDRETVAQIQENPYLQYFVGLPGYQAKEPFAPSLLVEIRKRMGQTVFDGFQQAIVDAVEAKKPAAKAPEGIETDSGPGDDDEPPGGQAQGELLADDAEEKRGKLIIDATVAPQAIRYPTDLGLLNEARELTEEIIDELYSNIDKSRREGKPRTYRVKARKAYLAIAKQKRPSNKIRRKGIKQQLQYLRRNLGHITRLLSHWPDGEAVPLPNWLMRRYWVIPHLYAQQKMMYEARTRRCDDRIVSISQPHVRPIVRGKQDKPVEFGAKISASLTADGIACVDRLSWDAYHEGHDLISQVKRYRERHGHYPEAVYADPAYGSRDNRRWLKQRGIRFAGKPLGRPKKETESNRQALREEKAQRQADYRQRIPIEGKFGQGKNGYRLNYIQAKRMDTSVAWINSIFLVMNLAVLLALFFAPLKARLVFSSWSWICSLLHIEVAGHPQANGKLSPNQTARAAICF
;
A
#
# COMPACT_ATOMS: atom_id res chain seq x y z
N MET A 1 -24.13 -12.47 61.94
CA MET A 1 -23.93 -13.41 60.83
C MET A 1 -24.06 -12.65 59.53
N HIS A 2 -22.93 -12.30 58.91
CA HIS A 2 -22.91 -11.64 57.59
C HIS A 2 -22.57 -12.70 56.56
N GLU A 3 -23.56 -13.11 55.79
CA GLU A 3 -23.34 -13.91 54.57
C GLU A 3 -22.61 -13.10 53.54
N LYS A 4 -21.37 -13.50 53.24
CA LYS A 4 -20.62 -13.01 52.09
C LYS A 4 -21.19 -13.65 50.84
N ALA A 5 -21.92 -12.86 50.04
CA ALA A 5 -22.31 -13.24 48.71
C ALA A 5 -21.04 -13.51 47.86
N HIS A 6 -20.80 -14.77 47.53
CA HIS A 6 -19.79 -15.18 46.54
C HIS A 6 -20.22 -14.69 45.15
N CYS A 7 -19.57 -13.64 44.72
CA CYS A 7 -19.68 -13.17 43.33
C CYS A 7 -18.99 -14.21 42.43
N ILE A 8 -19.79 -15.08 41.81
CA ILE A 8 -19.33 -16.05 40.81
C ILE A 8 -18.76 -15.22 39.63
N ALA A 9 -17.44 -15.24 39.52
CA ALA A 9 -16.76 -14.65 38.37
C ALA A 9 -17.29 -15.34 37.11
N LYS A 10 -18.12 -14.63 36.34
CA LYS A 10 -18.53 -15.07 34.99
C LYS A 10 -17.27 -15.25 34.17
N ASN A 11 -16.94 -16.49 33.84
CA ASN A 11 -15.86 -16.82 32.91
C ASN A 11 -16.06 -16.02 31.62
N ARG A 12 -15.29 -14.94 31.45
CA ARG A 12 -15.30 -14.15 30.22
C ARG A 12 -14.64 -14.99 29.13
N ALA A 13 -15.37 -15.21 28.05
CA ALA A 13 -14.83 -15.90 26.89
C ALA A 13 -13.54 -15.23 26.39
N PRO A 14 -12.55 -15.99 25.88
CA PRO A 14 -11.32 -15.45 25.37
C PRO A 14 -11.60 -14.43 24.24
N MET A 15 -10.79 -13.37 24.16
CA MET A 15 -10.97 -12.31 23.19
C MET A 15 -10.72 -12.79 21.77
N ILE A 16 -9.78 -13.70 21.57
CA ILE A 16 -9.46 -14.30 20.28
C ILE A 16 -10.35 -15.53 20.10
N ARG A 17 -11.21 -15.49 19.07
CA ARG A 17 -11.98 -16.63 18.61
C ARG A 17 -11.61 -16.89 17.16
N TYR A 18 -10.81 -17.93 16.95
CA TYR A 18 -10.56 -18.51 15.65
C TYR A 18 -11.01 -19.96 15.73
N GLN A 19 -12.15 -20.25 15.11
CA GLN A 19 -12.83 -21.53 15.30
C GLN A 19 -12.48 -22.56 14.24
N ASN A 20 -12.03 -22.15 13.06
CA ASN A 20 -11.78 -23.09 11.99
C ASN A 20 -10.60 -22.65 11.11
N PRO A 21 -9.39 -23.20 11.35
CA PRO A 21 -8.23 -22.98 10.50
C PRO A 21 -8.41 -23.58 9.11
N LYS A 22 -9.22 -24.63 8.98
CA LYS A 22 -9.43 -25.31 7.71
C LYS A 22 -10.55 -24.68 6.91
N GLN A 23 -10.39 -24.72 5.58
CA GLN A 23 -11.46 -24.41 4.67
C GLN A 23 -12.63 -25.36 4.91
N LEU A 24 -13.84 -24.82 5.07
CA LEU A 24 -15.05 -25.62 5.07
C LEU A 24 -15.20 -26.36 3.75
N SER A 25 -15.59 -27.61 3.81
CA SER A 25 -16.00 -28.34 2.63
C SER A 25 -17.18 -27.62 1.96
N LEU A 26 -17.21 -27.59 0.65
CA LEU A 26 -18.31 -26.98 -0.09
C LEU A 26 -19.64 -27.69 0.20
N VAL A 27 -19.59 -28.99 0.46
CA VAL A 27 -20.75 -29.82 0.83
C VAL A 27 -21.29 -29.45 2.22
N ASP A 28 -20.43 -29.02 3.14
CA ASP A 28 -20.81 -28.67 4.51
C ASP A 28 -21.36 -27.24 4.63
N PHE A 29 -21.40 -26.47 3.53
CA PHE A 29 -22.00 -25.15 3.52
C PHE A 29 -23.52 -25.25 3.42
N ASP A 30 -24.22 -24.86 4.48
CA ASP A 30 -25.68 -24.89 4.54
C ASP A 30 -26.29 -23.86 3.57
N TRP A 31 -26.84 -24.38 2.48
CA TRP A 31 -27.40 -23.62 1.38
C TRP A 31 -28.89 -23.94 1.21
N PRO A 32 -29.79 -22.93 1.21
CA PRO A 32 -31.23 -23.15 1.19
C PRO A 32 -31.79 -23.66 -0.13
N PHE A 33 -30.97 -23.79 -1.16
CA PHE A 33 -31.40 -24.27 -2.50
C PHE A 33 -30.79 -25.63 -2.83
N GLN A 34 -31.46 -26.43 -3.65
CA GLN A 34 -31.12 -27.84 -3.94
C GLN A 34 -29.77 -28.05 -4.62
N ASN A 35 -29.25 -27.04 -5.37
CA ASN A 35 -28.10 -27.24 -6.27
C ASN A 35 -26.73 -26.94 -5.67
N GLY A 36 -26.64 -26.58 -4.38
CA GLY A 36 -25.35 -26.24 -3.75
C GLY A 36 -24.63 -25.04 -4.40
N LEU A 37 -23.39 -24.82 -4.01
CA LEU A 37 -22.50 -23.80 -4.61
C LEU A 37 -21.65 -24.42 -5.72
N ASP A 38 -21.45 -23.68 -6.81
CA ASP A 38 -20.60 -24.11 -7.93
C ASP A 38 -19.10 -24.04 -7.52
N GLU A 39 -18.42 -25.19 -7.58
CA GLU A 39 -16.98 -25.35 -7.32
C GLU A 39 -16.11 -24.50 -8.26
N ASN A 40 -16.60 -24.23 -9.47
CA ASN A 40 -15.89 -23.43 -10.45
C ASN A 40 -15.98 -21.93 -10.20
N ASN A 41 -16.77 -21.48 -9.24
CA ASN A 41 -16.87 -20.08 -8.91
C ASN A 41 -15.53 -19.51 -8.44
N ARG A 42 -15.20 -18.32 -8.93
CA ARG A 42 -13.93 -17.63 -8.64
C ARG A 42 -13.66 -17.42 -7.14
N TRP A 43 -14.72 -17.25 -6.33
CA TRP A 43 -14.56 -17.04 -4.87
C TRP A 43 -14.27 -18.35 -4.15
N VAL A 44 -14.84 -19.47 -4.62
CA VAL A 44 -14.52 -20.80 -4.12
C VAL A 44 -13.03 -21.09 -4.40
N LYS A 45 -12.62 -20.97 -5.67
CA LYS A 45 -11.22 -21.18 -6.08
C LYS A 45 -10.23 -20.26 -5.35
N LEU A 46 -10.57 -18.98 -5.17
CA LEU A 46 -9.73 -18.06 -4.42
C LEU A 46 -9.61 -18.48 -2.95
N SER A 47 -10.70 -18.96 -2.36
CA SER A 47 -10.74 -19.43 -0.97
C SER A 47 -9.80 -20.59 -0.70
N GLU A 48 -9.64 -21.50 -1.65
CA GLU A 48 -8.74 -22.67 -1.55
C GLU A 48 -7.26 -22.30 -1.65
N CYS A 49 -6.95 -21.20 -2.32
CA CYS A 49 -5.56 -20.77 -2.52
C CYS A 49 -5.00 -19.96 -1.34
N ILE A 50 -5.87 -19.36 -0.53
CA ILE A 50 -5.44 -18.44 0.54
C ILE A 50 -4.94 -19.24 1.75
N PRO A 51 -3.75 -18.93 2.27
CA PRO A 51 -3.22 -19.54 3.49
C PRO A 51 -3.88 -18.92 4.75
N TRP A 52 -5.17 -19.25 4.98
CA TRP A 52 -5.99 -18.61 6.00
C TRP A 52 -5.41 -18.69 7.41
N GLU A 53 -4.78 -19.81 7.80
CA GLU A 53 -4.16 -19.98 9.11
C GLU A 53 -3.05 -18.96 9.35
N ALA A 54 -2.09 -18.88 8.42
CA ALA A 54 -0.96 -17.97 8.54
C ALA A 54 -1.40 -16.48 8.52
N LEU A 55 -2.46 -16.16 7.75
CA LEU A 55 -3.05 -14.82 7.79
C LEU A 55 -3.75 -14.54 9.12
N ALA A 56 -4.48 -15.53 9.69
CA ALA A 56 -5.14 -15.38 10.97
C ALA A 56 -4.14 -15.21 12.10
N ASP A 57 -3.06 -15.97 12.12
CA ASP A 57 -2.00 -15.87 13.12
C ASP A 57 -1.35 -14.48 13.07
N SER A 58 -0.99 -14.00 11.89
CA SER A 58 -0.44 -12.65 11.71
C SER A 58 -1.42 -11.56 12.17
N TYR A 59 -2.72 -11.73 11.92
CA TYR A 59 -3.74 -10.79 12.39
C TYR A 59 -3.86 -10.79 13.91
N HIS A 60 -3.74 -11.95 14.57
CA HIS A 60 -3.87 -12.09 16.00
C HIS A 60 -2.63 -11.62 16.79
N GLN A 61 -1.44 -11.60 16.18
CA GLN A 61 -0.21 -11.12 16.85
C GLN A 61 -0.33 -9.68 17.40
N GLY A 62 -1.19 -8.85 16.81
CA GLY A 62 -1.46 -7.50 17.27
C GLY A 62 -2.42 -7.40 18.47
N PHE A 63 -2.94 -8.52 19.00
CA PHE A 63 -3.90 -8.52 20.10
C PHE A 63 -3.19 -8.76 21.44
N THR A 64 -3.17 -7.72 22.27
CA THR A 64 -2.49 -7.76 23.58
C THR A 64 -3.41 -8.02 24.76
N ALA A 65 -4.73 -7.87 24.58
CA ALA A 65 -5.70 -8.00 25.67
C ALA A 65 -6.31 -9.41 25.71
N THR A 66 -6.22 -10.04 26.86
CA THR A 66 -6.83 -11.35 27.15
C THR A 66 -8.31 -11.27 27.54
N THR A 67 -8.78 -10.08 27.90
CA THR A 67 -10.15 -9.83 28.39
C THR A 67 -10.84 -8.76 27.56
N GLY A 68 -12.11 -8.96 27.22
CA GLY A 68 -12.90 -7.99 26.48
C GLY A 68 -14.05 -8.65 25.70
N ARG A 69 -14.68 -7.86 24.82
CA ARG A 69 -15.66 -8.39 23.88
C ARG A 69 -14.96 -9.31 22.88
N PRO A 70 -15.46 -10.54 22.66
CA PRO A 70 -14.90 -11.44 21.66
C PRO A 70 -14.77 -10.79 20.29
N THR A 71 -13.64 -11.02 19.61
CA THR A 71 -13.43 -10.57 18.24
C THR A 71 -14.33 -11.34 17.28
N LYS A 72 -14.60 -10.75 16.12
CA LYS A 72 -15.11 -11.51 14.99
C LYS A 72 -14.01 -12.46 14.49
N ASP A 73 -14.40 -13.56 13.89
CA ASP A 73 -13.50 -14.52 13.28
C ASP A 73 -12.50 -13.83 12.32
N ALA A 74 -11.22 -14.24 12.36
CA ALA A 74 -10.18 -13.61 11.56
C ALA A 74 -10.42 -13.75 10.06
N ARG A 75 -10.93 -14.91 9.62
CA ARG A 75 -11.25 -15.16 8.22
C ARG A 75 -12.38 -14.26 7.73
N LEU A 76 -13.42 -14.05 8.56
CA LEU A 76 -14.50 -13.11 8.25
C LEU A 76 -13.96 -11.70 8.02
N VAL A 77 -13.07 -11.27 8.91
CA VAL A 77 -12.46 -9.92 8.89
C VAL A 77 -11.54 -9.73 7.69
N ILE A 78 -10.58 -10.64 7.49
CA ILE A 78 -9.60 -10.59 6.40
C ILE A 78 -10.32 -10.76 5.07
N GLY A 79 -11.25 -11.71 4.98
CA GLY A 79 -12.06 -11.95 3.79
C GLY A 79 -12.87 -10.72 3.38
N ALA A 80 -13.48 -10.01 4.33
CA ALA A 80 -14.20 -8.77 4.04
C ALA A 80 -13.29 -7.68 3.48
N VAL A 81 -12.05 -7.55 4.00
CA VAL A 81 -11.04 -6.61 3.46
C VAL A 81 -10.64 -7.01 2.04
N ILE A 82 -10.46 -8.30 1.76
CA ILE A 82 -10.14 -8.80 0.41
C ILE A 82 -11.30 -8.49 -0.56
N ILE A 83 -12.54 -8.82 -0.20
CA ILE A 83 -13.74 -8.53 -1.01
C ILE A 83 -13.83 -7.04 -1.33
N LYS A 84 -13.70 -6.19 -0.30
CA LYS A 84 -13.76 -4.74 -0.44
C LYS A 84 -12.80 -4.22 -1.52
N HIS A 85 -11.54 -4.60 -1.44
CA HIS A 85 -10.51 -4.10 -2.36
C HIS A 85 -10.57 -4.79 -3.73
N LYS A 86 -10.94 -6.06 -3.79
CA LYS A 86 -11.12 -6.81 -5.04
C LYS A 86 -12.27 -6.25 -5.88
N LEU A 87 -13.39 -5.90 -5.24
CA LEU A 87 -14.58 -5.36 -5.90
C LEU A 87 -14.66 -3.82 -5.84
N GLN A 88 -13.66 -3.16 -5.23
CA GLN A 88 -13.57 -1.69 -5.10
C GLN A 88 -14.79 -1.06 -4.40
N LEU A 89 -15.34 -1.74 -3.40
CA LEU A 89 -16.55 -1.35 -2.68
C LEU A 89 -16.29 -0.33 -1.56
N THR A 90 -17.33 0.38 -1.15
CA THR A 90 -17.37 1.11 0.13
C THR A 90 -17.55 0.13 1.29
N ASP A 91 -17.36 0.59 2.54
CA ASP A 91 -17.55 -0.26 3.73
C ASP A 91 -18.98 -0.80 3.82
N ARG A 92 -19.99 0.03 3.50
CA ARG A 92 -21.41 -0.36 3.49
C ARG A 92 -21.72 -1.36 2.38
N GLU A 93 -21.28 -1.08 1.17
CA GLU A 93 -21.46 -2.00 0.03
C GLU A 93 -20.76 -3.34 0.26
N THR A 94 -19.61 -3.36 0.94
CA THR A 94 -18.91 -4.61 1.27
C THR A 94 -19.77 -5.50 2.17
N VAL A 95 -20.37 -4.93 3.22
CA VAL A 95 -21.25 -5.68 4.12
C VAL A 95 -22.52 -6.15 3.40
N ALA A 96 -23.14 -5.27 2.61
CA ALA A 96 -24.33 -5.61 1.82
C ALA A 96 -24.04 -6.74 0.81
N GLN A 97 -22.91 -6.67 0.10
CA GLN A 97 -22.52 -7.71 -0.87
C GLN A 97 -22.23 -9.06 -0.17
N ILE A 98 -21.63 -9.07 1.03
CA ILE A 98 -21.46 -10.31 1.80
C ILE A 98 -22.83 -10.85 2.25
N GLN A 99 -23.75 -9.99 2.66
CA GLN A 99 -25.09 -10.38 3.10
C GLN A 99 -25.92 -11.00 1.97
N GLU A 100 -25.82 -10.45 0.76
CA GLU A 100 -26.64 -10.87 -0.38
C GLU A 100 -26.08 -12.08 -1.14
N ASN A 101 -24.75 -12.29 -1.10
CA ASN A 101 -24.07 -13.24 -1.98
C ASN A 101 -23.54 -14.46 -1.21
N PRO A 102 -24.09 -15.65 -1.45
CA PRO A 102 -23.68 -16.88 -0.76
C PRO A 102 -22.23 -17.27 -1.01
N TYR A 103 -21.68 -17.01 -2.20
CA TYR A 103 -20.27 -17.28 -2.50
C TYR A 103 -19.34 -16.38 -1.68
N LEU A 104 -19.75 -15.14 -1.40
CA LEU A 104 -19.00 -14.26 -0.52
C LEU A 104 -19.11 -14.69 0.95
N GLN A 105 -20.28 -15.19 1.37
CA GLN A 105 -20.47 -15.77 2.70
C GLN A 105 -19.59 -17.01 2.91
N TYR A 106 -19.55 -17.91 1.95
CA TYR A 106 -18.64 -19.06 1.93
C TYR A 106 -17.17 -18.61 2.00
N PHE A 107 -16.79 -17.66 1.17
CA PHE A 107 -15.43 -17.11 1.12
C PHE A 107 -14.96 -16.57 2.48
N VAL A 108 -15.80 -15.84 3.19
CA VAL A 108 -15.47 -15.31 4.52
C VAL A 108 -15.62 -16.34 5.64
N GLY A 109 -15.95 -17.59 5.34
CA GLY A 109 -15.98 -18.69 6.30
C GLY A 109 -17.25 -18.77 7.14
N LEU A 110 -18.37 -18.26 6.66
CA LEU A 110 -19.66 -18.50 7.31
C LEU A 110 -20.10 -19.96 7.07
N PRO A 111 -20.69 -20.63 8.08
CA PRO A 111 -21.06 -22.04 7.99
C PRO A 111 -22.25 -22.29 7.06
N GLY A 112 -23.03 -21.27 6.71
CA GLY A 112 -24.18 -21.35 5.83
C GLY A 112 -24.71 -19.99 5.46
N TYR A 113 -25.68 -19.96 4.57
CA TYR A 113 -26.33 -18.73 4.13
C TYR A 113 -27.13 -18.08 5.25
N GLN A 114 -26.90 -16.81 5.48
CA GLN A 114 -27.65 -16.01 6.44
C GLN A 114 -28.06 -14.66 5.85
N ALA A 115 -29.33 -14.30 6.01
CA ALA A 115 -29.88 -13.04 5.53
C ALA A 115 -29.52 -11.82 6.38
N LYS A 116 -28.89 -12.00 7.55
CA LYS A 116 -28.51 -10.92 8.46
C LYS A 116 -27.11 -10.40 8.12
N GLU A 117 -26.90 -9.08 8.33
CA GLU A 117 -25.58 -8.50 8.22
C GLU A 117 -24.56 -9.22 9.12
N PRO A 118 -23.41 -9.65 8.59
CA PRO A 118 -22.39 -10.37 9.37
C PRO A 118 -21.78 -9.49 10.45
N PHE A 119 -21.69 -8.19 10.20
CA PHE A 119 -21.23 -7.16 11.13
C PHE A 119 -21.59 -5.75 10.64
N ALA A 120 -21.57 -4.77 11.53
CA ALA A 120 -21.83 -3.36 11.18
C ALA A 120 -20.69 -2.80 10.30
N PRO A 121 -20.96 -2.02 9.25
CA PRO A 121 -19.95 -1.44 8.35
C PRO A 121 -18.84 -0.64 9.07
N SER A 122 -19.15 -0.01 10.21
CA SER A 122 -18.19 0.72 11.05
C SER A 122 -17.06 -0.15 11.58
N LEU A 123 -17.27 -1.48 11.71
CA LEU A 123 -16.24 -2.41 12.14
C LEU A 123 -15.03 -2.43 11.20
N LEU A 124 -15.23 -2.23 9.89
CA LEU A 124 -14.12 -2.16 8.93
C LEU A 124 -13.15 -1.01 9.22
N VAL A 125 -13.60 0.06 9.87
CA VAL A 125 -12.71 1.15 10.32
C VAL A 125 -11.83 0.68 11.47
N GLU A 126 -12.41 -0.02 12.45
CA GLU A 126 -11.66 -0.56 13.59
C GLU A 126 -10.68 -1.66 13.15
N ILE A 127 -11.08 -2.50 12.21
CA ILE A 127 -10.22 -3.51 11.57
C ILE A 127 -9.00 -2.85 10.95
N ARG A 128 -9.18 -1.81 10.15
CA ARG A 128 -8.05 -1.08 9.52
C ARG A 128 -7.11 -0.44 10.53
N LYS A 129 -7.60 0.00 11.70
CA LYS A 129 -6.73 0.51 12.76
C LYS A 129 -5.85 -0.58 13.38
N ARG A 130 -6.35 -1.81 13.46
CA ARG A 130 -5.63 -2.96 14.01
C ARG A 130 -4.63 -3.56 13.02
N MET A 131 -4.91 -3.46 11.73
CA MET A 131 -4.04 -3.95 10.65
C MET A 131 -2.93 -2.94 10.37
N GLY A 132 -1.91 -2.90 11.22
CA GLY A 132 -0.70 -2.11 11.02
C GLY A 132 0.26 -2.75 10.00
N GLN A 133 1.41 -2.10 9.76
CA GLN A 133 2.42 -2.59 8.81
C GLN A 133 2.90 -3.99 9.16
N THR A 134 3.15 -4.30 10.44
CA THR A 134 3.62 -5.61 10.91
C THR A 134 2.67 -6.75 10.52
N VAL A 135 1.34 -6.53 10.65
CA VAL A 135 0.34 -7.53 10.23
C VAL A 135 0.42 -7.79 8.72
N PHE A 136 0.59 -6.73 7.92
CA PHE A 136 0.72 -6.89 6.48
C PHE A 136 2.07 -7.50 6.07
N ASP A 137 3.14 -7.26 6.80
CA ASP A 137 4.42 -7.94 6.58
C ASP A 137 4.27 -9.45 6.80
N GLY A 138 3.53 -9.88 7.85
CA GLY A 138 3.16 -11.28 8.05
C GLY A 138 2.27 -11.85 6.94
N PHE A 139 1.29 -11.08 6.45
CA PHE A 139 0.46 -11.49 5.32
C PHE A 139 1.28 -11.66 4.04
N GLN A 140 2.24 -10.79 3.80
CA GLN A 140 3.13 -10.88 2.66
C GLN A 140 4.01 -12.12 2.74
N GLN A 141 4.57 -12.42 3.93
CA GLN A 141 5.36 -13.63 4.17
C GLN A 141 4.53 -14.88 3.89
N ALA A 142 3.32 -14.98 4.44
CA ALA A 142 2.44 -16.12 4.20
C ALA A 142 2.14 -16.36 2.70
N ILE A 143 2.03 -15.29 1.91
CA ILE A 143 1.85 -15.41 0.46
C ILE A 143 3.15 -15.85 -0.24
N VAL A 144 4.30 -15.33 0.17
CA VAL A 144 5.61 -15.75 -0.36
C VAL A 144 5.81 -17.23 -0.12
N ASP A 145 5.58 -17.70 1.10
CA ASP A 145 5.70 -19.11 1.49
C ASP A 145 4.76 -20.00 0.67
N ALA A 146 3.51 -19.56 0.48
CA ALA A 146 2.53 -20.28 -0.33
C ALA A 146 2.93 -20.35 -1.82
N VAL A 147 3.62 -19.34 -2.34
CA VAL A 147 4.14 -19.32 -3.72
C VAL A 147 5.35 -20.25 -3.83
N GLU A 148 6.27 -20.22 -2.85
CA GLU A 148 7.46 -21.06 -2.86
C GLU A 148 7.12 -22.55 -2.70
N ALA A 149 6.15 -22.89 -1.86
CA ALA A 149 5.66 -24.26 -1.71
C ALA A 149 5.06 -24.85 -3.01
N LYS A 150 4.67 -24.01 -3.97
CA LYS A 150 4.16 -24.44 -5.28
C LYS A 150 5.22 -24.54 -6.37
N LYS A 151 6.44 -24.08 -6.11
CA LYS A 151 7.53 -24.22 -7.06
C LYS A 151 7.97 -25.69 -7.10
N PRO A 152 8.18 -26.30 -8.28
CA PRO A 152 8.81 -27.61 -8.35
C PRO A 152 10.20 -27.51 -7.71
N ALA A 153 10.57 -28.51 -6.88
CA ALA A 153 11.88 -28.58 -6.27
C ALA A 153 12.95 -28.37 -7.35
N ALA A 154 13.79 -27.37 -7.16
CA ALA A 154 14.89 -27.10 -8.10
C ALA A 154 15.76 -28.36 -8.20
N LYS A 155 15.85 -28.97 -9.38
CA LYS A 155 16.88 -30.00 -9.64
C LYS A 155 18.21 -29.34 -9.35
N ALA A 156 19.01 -29.98 -8.49
CA ALA A 156 20.39 -29.61 -8.28
C ALA A 156 21.09 -29.44 -9.64
N PRO A 157 21.92 -28.42 -9.85
CA PRO A 157 22.66 -28.28 -11.08
C PRO A 157 23.57 -29.51 -11.23
N GLU A 158 23.35 -30.28 -12.29
CA GLU A 158 24.31 -31.30 -12.71
C GLU A 158 25.64 -30.57 -12.95
N GLY A 159 26.70 -31.02 -12.27
CA GLY A 159 28.01 -30.42 -12.32
C GLY A 159 28.52 -30.32 -13.76
N ILE A 160 28.75 -29.10 -14.21
CA ILE A 160 29.55 -28.84 -15.40
C ILE A 160 30.98 -29.03 -14.95
N GLU A 161 31.57 -30.15 -15.34
CA GLU A 161 33.02 -30.35 -15.26
C GLU A 161 33.68 -29.25 -16.10
N THR A 162 34.38 -28.34 -15.46
CA THR A 162 35.22 -27.34 -16.12
C THR A 162 36.55 -28.02 -16.44
N ASP A 163 36.73 -28.29 -17.72
CA ASP A 163 38.02 -28.64 -18.30
C ASP A 163 38.99 -27.45 -18.09
N SER A 164 40.07 -27.74 -17.35
CA SER A 164 41.14 -26.79 -17.05
C SER A 164 42.20 -26.85 -18.13
N GLY A 165 42.18 -25.89 -19.05
CA GLY A 165 43.32 -25.61 -19.96
C GLY A 165 44.29 -24.59 -19.34
N PRO A 166 45.59 -24.67 -19.63
CA PRO A 166 46.67 -24.00 -18.88
C PRO A 166 46.86 -22.54 -19.28
N GLY A 167 47.37 -21.79 -18.31
CA GLY A 167 47.50 -20.38 -18.20
C GLY A 167 48.35 -19.62 -19.22
N ASP A 168 48.21 -18.30 -19.11
CA ASP A 168 49.28 -17.36 -19.43
C ASP A 168 49.26 -16.23 -18.39
N ASP A 169 50.39 -16.11 -17.71
CA ASP A 169 50.73 -15.07 -16.74
C ASP A 169 51.01 -13.76 -17.47
N ASP A 170 50.33 -12.67 -17.06
CA ASP A 170 50.89 -11.32 -17.13
C ASP A 170 50.16 -10.39 -16.14
N GLU A 171 50.74 -10.23 -14.96
CA GLU A 171 50.41 -9.18 -14.00
C GLU A 171 51.29 -7.95 -14.18
N PRO A 172 50.78 -6.75 -13.98
CA PRO A 172 51.58 -5.65 -13.45
C PRO A 172 51.16 -5.26 -12.01
N PRO A 173 52.14 -4.87 -11.17
CA PRO A 173 51.95 -4.79 -9.74
C PRO A 173 51.41 -3.42 -9.28
N GLY A 174 50.65 -3.44 -8.21
CA GLY A 174 50.44 -2.23 -7.43
C GLY A 174 49.11 -2.09 -6.73
N GLY A 175 49.09 -2.28 -5.43
CA GLY A 175 48.08 -1.69 -4.56
C GLY A 175 47.36 -2.69 -3.65
N GLN A 176 48.02 -3.13 -2.59
CA GLN A 176 47.38 -3.80 -1.46
C GLN A 176 46.33 -2.89 -0.81
N ALA A 177 45.07 -3.28 -0.89
CA ALA A 177 44.07 -2.92 0.07
C ALA A 177 43.42 -4.23 0.53
N GLN A 178 43.92 -4.75 1.64
CA GLN A 178 43.25 -5.79 2.41
C GLN A 178 41.93 -5.21 2.92
N GLY A 179 40.84 -5.46 2.18
CA GLY A 179 39.48 -5.35 2.69
C GLY A 179 39.11 -6.72 3.22
N GLU A 180 38.88 -6.85 4.53
CA GLU A 180 38.24 -8.01 5.13
C GLU A 180 36.99 -8.37 4.33
N LEU A 181 37.02 -9.47 3.62
CA LEU A 181 35.85 -10.15 3.06
C LEU A 181 35.02 -10.62 4.25
N LEU A 182 33.95 -9.89 4.52
CA LEU A 182 32.97 -10.30 5.51
C LEU A 182 32.39 -11.66 5.08
N ALA A 183 32.17 -12.56 6.04
CA ALA A 183 31.76 -13.96 5.88
C ALA A 183 30.39 -14.18 5.16
N ASP A 184 29.89 -13.20 4.44
CA ASP A 184 28.61 -13.19 3.70
C ASP A 184 28.74 -13.76 2.26
N ASP A 185 29.97 -14.11 1.79
CA ASP A 185 30.21 -14.50 0.40
C ASP A 185 29.78 -15.94 0.04
N ALA A 186 29.44 -16.76 1.04
CA ALA A 186 29.00 -18.15 0.84
C ALA A 186 27.45 -18.27 0.73
N GLU A 187 26.69 -17.18 0.89
CA GLU A 187 25.24 -17.26 0.80
C GLU A 187 24.77 -17.42 -0.65
N GLU A 188 23.92 -18.41 -0.86
CA GLU A 188 23.28 -18.68 -2.15
C GLU A 188 22.45 -17.46 -2.58
N LYS A 189 22.62 -17.04 -3.83
CA LYS A 189 21.88 -15.93 -4.44
C LYS A 189 20.89 -16.48 -5.45
N ARG A 190 19.63 -16.09 -5.31
CA ARG A 190 18.57 -16.58 -6.21
C ARG A 190 17.60 -15.48 -6.59
N GLY A 191 17.18 -15.52 -7.84
CA GLY A 191 16.12 -14.69 -8.36
C GLY A 191 16.49 -13.22 -8.54
N LYS A 192 15.51 -12.41 -8.87
CA LYS A 192 15.67 -11.00 -9.16
C LYS A 192 14.78 -10.14 -8.27
N LEU A 193 15.28 -8.99 -7.90
CA LEU A 193 14.55 -7.96 -7.16
C LEU A 193 14.38 -6.73 -8.04
N ILE A 194 13.15 -6.32 -8.28
CA ILE A 194 12.81 -5.10 -9.01
C ILE A 194 12.27 -4.11 -7.99
N ILE A 195 12.85 -2.91 -7.93
CA ILE A 195 12.44 -1.87 -6.98
C ILE A 195 12.11 -0.57 -7.69
N ASP A 196 11.06 0.09 -7.21
CA ASP A 196 10.66 1.42 -7.70
C ASP A 196 9.76 2.11 -6.67
N ALA A 197 9.51 3.41 -6.86
CA ALA A 197 8.63 4.18 -5.99
C ALA A 197 7.44 4.76 -6.75
N THR A 198 6.30 4.80 -6.08
CA THR A 198 5.09 5.45 -6.60
C THR A 198 4.42 6.30 -5.53
N VAL A 199 3.43 7.09 -5.93
CA VAL A 199 2.58 7.84 -4.99
C VAL A 199 1.16 7.27 -5.04
N ALA A 200 0.58 7.10 -3.84
CA ALA A 200 -0.83 6.82 -3.63
C ALA A 200 -1.55 8.10 -3.21
N PRO A 201 -2.23 8.80 -4.11
CA PRO A 201 -2.91 10.05 -3.80
C PRO A 201 -4.06 9.85 -2.82
N GLN A 202 -4.15 10.74 -1.84
CA GLN A 202 -5.27 10.81 -0.90
C GLN A 202 -6.47 11.51 -1.53
N ALA A 203 -7.66 11.08 -1.13
CA ALA A 203 -8.93 11.69 -1.54
C ALA A 203 -9.14 13.04 -0.84
N ILE A 204 -8.35 14.04 -1.20
CA ILE A 204 -8.47 15.41 -0.73
C ILE A 204 -8.85 16.35 -1.86
N ARG A 205 -9.52 17.45 -1.53
CA ARG A 205 -9.71 18.55 -2.48
C ARG A 205 -8.34 19.12 -2.85
N TYR A 206 -8.14 19.49 -4.14
CA TYR A 206 -6.89 20.14 -4.56
C TYR A 206 -6.61 21.37 -3.68
N PRO A 207 -5.48 21.39 -2.94
CA PRO A 207 -5.21 22.42 -1.96
C PRO A 207 -4.76 23.72 -2.63
N THR A 208 -5.49 24.78 -2.35
CA THR A 208 -5.06 26.15 -2.67
C THR A 208 -4.98 26.95 -1.37
N ASP A 209 -4.03 27.88 -1.23
CA ASP A 209 -3.88 28.68 -0.01
C ASP A 209 -5.18 29.41 0.36
N LEU A 210 -5.84 30.00 -0.64
CA LEU A 210 -7.11 30.67 -0.44
C LEU A 210 -8.22 29.71 -0.01
N GLY A 211 -8.26 28.49 -0.56
CA GLY A 211 -9.24 27.47 -0.22
C GLY A 211 -9.05 26.94 1.20
N LEU A 212 -7.81 26.66 1.60
CA LEU A 212 -7.47 26.20 2.96
C LEU A 212 -7.80 27.26 4.03
N LEU A 213 -7.48 28.52 3.76
CA LEU A 213 -7.81 29.62 4.67
C LEU A 213 -9.32 29.83 4.78
N ASN A 214 -10.07 29.67 3.69
CA ASN A 214 -11.53 29.74 3.73
C ASN A 214 -12.13 28.58 4.52
N GLU A 215 -11.65 27.35 4.32
CA GLU A 215 -12.07 26.16 5.09
C GLU A 215 -11.79 26.35 6.59
N ALA A 216 -10.57 26.81 6.94
CA ALA A 216 -10.21 27.12 8.32
C ALA A 216 -11.14 28.19 8.93
N ARG A 217 -11.49 29.24 8.16
CA ARG A 217 -12.41 30.28 8.60
C ARG A 217 -13.81 29.72 8.87
N GLU A 218 -14.34 28.91 7.96
CA GLU A 218 -15.67 28.30 8.12
C GLU A 218 -15.71 27.37 9.35
N LEU A 219 -14.68 26.55 9.56
CA LEU A 219 -14.58 25.71 10.74
C LEU A 219 -14.47 26.52 12.04
N THR A 220 -13.71 27.62 12.03
CA THR A 220 -13.61 28.49 13.22
C THR A 220 -14.92 29.23 13.50
N GLU A 221 -15.74 29.53 12.50
CA GLU A 221 -17.08 30.07 12.68
C GLU A 221 -18.03 29.05 13.34
N GLU A 222 -17.92 27.77 12.94
CA GLU A 222 -18.67 26.66 13.54
C GLU A 222 -18.21 26.42 15.00
N ILE A 223 -16.92 26.47 15.28
CA ILE A 223 -16.38 26.38 16.64
C ILE A 223 -16.90 27.52 17.52
N ILE A 224 -16.94 28.76 17.02
CA ILE A 224 -17.48 29.92 17.75
C ILE A 224 -18.95 29.72 18.06
N ASP A 225 -19.74 29.23 17.09
CA ASP A 225 -21.15 28.99 17.28
C ASP A 225 -21.39 27.91 18.35
N GLU A 226 -20.64 26.82 18.32
CA GLU A 226 -20.73 25.70 19.27
C GLU A 226 -20.32 26.14 20.68
N LEU A 227 -19.15 26.77 20.83
CA LEU A 227 -18.71 27.30 22.13
C LEU A 227 -19.71 28.30 22.69
N TYR A 228 -20.16 29.27 21.88
CA TYR A 228 -21.10 30.29 22.31
C TYR A 228 -22.43 29.70 22.77
N SER A 229 -22.94 28.67 22.11
CA SER A 229 -24.21 28.03 22.49
C SER A 229 -24.14 27.30 23.83
N ASN A 230 -22.96 26.83 24.21
CA ASN A 230 -22.71 26.06 25.44
C ASN A 230 -22.27 26.91 26.65
N ILE A 231 -21.99 28.22 26.48
CA ILE A 231 -21.72 29.13 27.62
C ILE A 231 -23.03 29.42 28.38
N ASP A 232 -22.94 29.39 29.71
CA ASP A 232 -24.05 29.74 30.60
C ASP A 232 -24.61 31.15 30.25
N LYS A 233 -25.91 31.26 30.20
CA LYS A 233 -26.61 32.53 29.87
C LYS A 233 -26.21 33.67 30.80
N SER A 234 -25.90 33.37 32.06
CA SER A 234 -25.47 34.38 33.07
C SER A 234 -24.08 34.95 32.79
N ARG A 235 -23.20 34.18 32.12
CA ARG A 235 -21.84 34.57 31.75
C ARG A 235 -21.68 34.95 30.29
N ARG A 236 -22.78 34.92 29.53
CA ARG A 236 -22.78 35.10 28.08
C ARG A 236 -22.70 36.57 27.69
N GLU A 237 -21.56 36.97 27.13
CA GLU A 237 -21.42 38.24 26.43
C GLU A 237 -22.16 38.24 25.07
N GLY A 238 -22.22 39.38 24.40
CA GLY A 238 -22.78 39.45 23.05
C GLY A 238 -22.05 38.53 22.07
N LYS A 239 -22.80 37.85 21.17
CA LYS A 239 -22.23 36.93 20.18
C LYS A 239 -21.13 37.60 19.35
N PRO A 240 -19.94 37.01 19.24
CA PRO A 240 -18.84 37.58 18.47
C PRO A 240 -19.17 37.76 16.99
N ARG A 241 -18.81 38.92 16.42
CA ARG A 241 -19.04 39.20 14.98
C ARG A 241 -17.96 38.53 14.13
N THR A 242 -18.31 37.46 13.41
CA THR A 242 -17.42 36.71 12.53
C THR A 242 -17.34 37.26 11.11
N TYR A 243 -18.26 38.17 10.72
CA TYR A 243 -18.36 38.72 9.35
C TYR A 243 -18.48 37.67 8.24
N ARG A 244 -19.04 36.49 8.54
CA ARG A 244 -19.07 35.30 7.66
C ARG A 244 -19.62 35.57 6.26
N VAL A 245 -20.65 36.39 6.13
CA VAL A 245 -21.25 36.76 4.82
C VAL A 245 -20.26 37.56 3.98
N LYS A 246 -19.59 38.57 4.56
CA LYS A 246 -18.59 39.39 3.86
C LYS A 246 -17.39 38.57 3.48
N ALA A 247 -16.87 37.71 4.37
CA ALA A 247 -15.73 36.86 4.16
C ALA A 247 -15.98 35.81 3.06
N ARG A 248 -17.19 35.20 3.05
CA ARG A 248 -17.62 34.27 2.00
C ARG A 248 -17.75 34.97 0.64
N LYS A 249 -18.33 36.16 0.59
CA LYS A 249 -18.45 36.95 -0.65
C LYS A 249 -17.07 37.30 -1.21
N ALA A 250 -16.14 37.75 -0.35
CA ALA A 250 -14.76 38.05 -0.74
C ALA A 250 -14.00 36.83 -1.27
N TYR A 251 -14.17 35.65 -0.64
CA TYR A 251 -13.63 34.40 -1.12
C TYR A 251 -14.18 34.02 -2.49
N LEU A 252 -15.50 33.98 -2.65
CA LEU A 252 -16.15 33.55 -3.88
C LEU A 252 -15.83 34.47 -5.07
N ALA A 253 -15.65 35.77 -4.84
CA ALA A 253 -15.28 36.73 -5.87
C ALA A 253 -13.94 36.38 -6.55
N ILE A 254 -13.02 35.70 -5.83
CA ILE A 254 -11.72 35.27 -6.36
C ILE A 254 -11.77 33.81 -6.82
N ALA A 255 -12.42 32.93 -6.02
CA ALA A 255 -12.46 31.49 -6.30
C ALA A 255 -13.18 31.15 -7.62
N LYS A 256 -14.15 31.98 -8.04
CA LYS A 256 -14.86 31.83 -9.32
C LYS A 256 -14.02 32.24 -10.55
N GLN A 257 -12.92 32.95 -10.37
CA GLN A 257 -12.08 33.38 -11.48
C GLN A 257 -11.21 32.22 -11.96
N LYS A 258 -11.22 31.94 -13.27
CA LYS A 258 -10.42 30.87 -13.89
C LYS A 258 -8.91 31.06 -13.69
N ARG A 259 -8.42 32.31 -13.83
CA ARG A 259 -7.00 32.67 -13.68
C ARG A 259 -6.84 34.04 -12.98
N PRO A 260 -7.07 34.12 -11.66
CA PRO A 260 -6.90 35.39 -10.94
C PRO A 260 -5.42 35.81 -10.94
N SER A 261 -5.16 37.12 -11.09
CA SER A 261 -3.80 37.66 -11.03
C SER A 261 -3.17 37.45 -9.64
N ASN A 262 -1.82 37.46 -9.57
CA ASN A 262 -1.11 37.32 -8.30
C ASN A 262 -1.50 38.42 -7.30
N LYS A 263 -1.75 39.66 -7.75
CA LYS A 263 -2.18 40.79 -6.92
C LYS A 263 -3.55 40.50 -6.28
N ILE A 264 -4.51 40.00 -7.06
CA ILE A 264 -5.87 39.66 -6.59
C ILE A 264 -5.80 38.49 -5.60
N ARG A 265 -5.06 37.42 -5.91
CA ARG A 265 -4.87 36.28 -5.00
C ARG A 265 -4.25 36.71 -3.68
N ARG A 266 -3.19 37.50 -3.72
CA ARG A 266 -2.50 38.01 -2.53
C ARG A 266 -3.44 38.88 -1.66
N LYS A 267 -4.25 39.74 -2.27
CA LYS A 267 -5.29 40.52 -1.58
C LYS A 267 -6.30 39.60 -0.87
N GLY A 268 -6.76 38.55 -1.55
CA GLY A 268 -7.70 37.57 -0.98
C GLY A 268 -7.10 36.79 0.19
N ILE A 269 -5.86 36.33 0.07
CA ILE A 269 -5.14 35.65 1.15
C ILE A 269 -5.03 36.56 2.38
N LYS A 270 -4.64 37.83 2.19
CA LYS A 270 -4.58 38.82 3.29
C LYS A 270 -5.92 38.96 4.01
N GLN A 271 -7.01 39.07 3.25
CA GLN A 271 -8.35 39.20 3.83
C GLN A 271 -8.76 37.96 4.63
N GLN A 272 -8.53 36.74 4.08
CA GLN A 272 -8.87 35.50 4.79
C GLN A 272 -8.01 35.33 6.06
N LEU A 273 -6.71 35.67 6.02
CA LEU A 273 -5.85 35.67 7.21
C LEU A 273 -6.38 36.64 8.30
N GLN A 274 -6.88 37.81 7.92
CA GLN A 274 -7.46 38.75 8.88
C GLN A 274 -8.75 38.22 9.52
N TYR A 275 -9.63 37.59 8.74
CA TYR A 275 -10.85 36.95 9.27
C TYR A 275 -10.49 35.79 10.20
N LEU A 276 -9.58 34.93 9.79
CA LEU A 276 -9.15 33.79 10.59
C LEU A 276 -8.48 34.21 11.91
N ARG A 277 -7.59 35.23 11.88
CA ARG A 277 -6.97 35.80 13.10
C ARG A 277 -8.03 36.28 14.09
N ARG A 278 -9.06 36.98 13.60
CA ARG A 278 -10.16 37.48 14.45
C ARG A 278 -10.92 36.30 15.06
N ASN A 279 -11.28 35.31 14.26
CA ASN A 279 -12.00 34.13 14.74
C ASN A 279 -11.21 33.37 15.79
N LEU A 280 -9.90 33.15 15.59
CA LEU A 280 -9.01 32.55 16.60
C LEU A 280 -9.01 33.35 17.91
N GLY A 281 -8.93 34.69 17.85
CA GLY A 281 -9.04 35.56 19.04
C GLY A 281 -10.39 35.43 19.72
N HIS A 282 -11.48 35.28 18.98
CA HIS A 282 -12.80 35.01 19.55
C HIS A 282 -12.88 33.66 20.24
N ILE A 283 -12.31 32.60 19.63
CA ILE A 283 -12.26 31.26 20.22
C ILE A 283 -11.47 31.30 21.54
N THR A 284 -10.28 31.92 21.56
CA THR A 284 -9.49 32.06 22.78
C THR A 284 -10.27 32.73 23.90
N ARG A 285 -11.02 33.81 23.60
CA ARG A 285 -11.85 34.52 24.58
C ARG A 285 -13.03 33.66 25.04
N LEU A 286 -13.68 32.92 24.15
CA LEU A 286 -14.75 32.02 24.54
C LEU A 286 -14.26 30.86 25.40
N LEU A 287 -13.08 30.30 25.10
CA LEU A 287 -12.50 29.22 25.89
C LEU A 287 -12.11 29.66 27.31
N SER A 288 -11.80 30.95 27.55
CA SER A 288 -11.51 31.42 28.92
C SER A 288 -12.71 31.40 29.86
N HIS A 289 -13.92 31.14 29.36
CA HIS A 289 -15.11 30.92 30.19
C HIS A 289 -15.21 29.52 30.78
N TRP A 290 -14.37 28.54 30.32
CA TRP A 290 -14.31 27.22 30.88
C TRP A 290 -13.21 27.13 31.94
N PRO A 291 -13.53 26.60 33.13
CA PRO A 291 -12.54 26.34 34.17
C PRO A 291 -11.48 25.33 33.72
N ASP A 292 -10.27 25.45 34.29
CA ASP A 292 -9.23 24.49 34.07
C ASP A 292 -9.67 23.09 34.55
N GLY A 293 -9.50 22.08 33.68
CA GLY A 293 -9.88 20.70 33.94
C GLY A 293 -11.30 20.30 33.47
N GLU A 294 -12.14 21.24 33.09
CA GLU A 294 -13.43 20.92 32.46
C GLU A 294 -13.29 20.61 30.99
N ALA A 295 -14.06 19.60 30.52
CA ALA A 295 -14.08 19.25 29.10
C ALA A 295 -14.71 20.36 28.26
N VAL A 296 -13.98 20.85 27.26
CA VAL A 296 -14.51 21.83 26.30
C VAL A 296 -15.65 21.18 25.49
N PRO A 297 -16.83 21.78 25.40
CA PRO A 297 -18.00 21.20 24.75
C PRO A 297 -17.94 21.29 23.23
N LEU A 298 -16.89 20.69 22.65
CA LEU A 298 -16.75 20.58 21.20
C LEU A 298 -16.83 19.10 20.78
N PRO A 299 -17.57 18.79 19.72
CA PRO A 299 -17.52 17.46 19.13
C PRO A 299 -16.09 17.04 18.78
N ASN A 300 -15.72 15.78 19.03
CA ASN A 300 -14.35 15.27 18.81
C ASN A 300 -13.80 15.55 17.41
N TRP A 301 -14.65 15.53 16.38
CA TRP A 301 -14.22 15.80 15.01
C TRP A 301 -13.86 17.28 14.79
N LEU A 302 -14.56 18.19 15.48
CA LEU A 302 -14.34 19.63 15.39
C LEU A 302 -13.11 20.03 16.22
N MET A 303 -12.95 19.42 17.41
CA MET A 303 -11.76 19.58 18.25
C MET A 303 -10.48 19.18 17.52
N ARG A 304 -10.48 18.03 16.85
CA ARG A 304 -9.31 17.60 16.05
C ARG A 304 -8.93 18.58 14.95
N ARG A 305 -9.91 19.22 14.32
CA ARG A 305 -9.66 20.24 13.29
C ARG A 305 -9.16 21.55 13.91
N TYR A 306 -9.68 21.90 15.07
CA TYR A 306 -9.23 23.08 15.80
C TYR A 306 -7.71 23.02 16.10
N TRP A 307 -7.19 21.89 16.53
CA TRP A 307 -5.75 21.72 16.77
C TRP A 307 -4.88 21.96 15.53
N VAL A 308 -5.39 21.74 14.33
CA VAL A 308 -4.65 21.95 13.07
C VAL A 308 -4.70 23.41 12.61
N ILE A 309 -5.78 24.13 12.87
CA ILE A 309 -6.05 25.45 12.31
C ILE A 309 -5.01 26.52 12.75
N PRO A 310 -4.57 26.62 14.01
CA PRO A 310 -3.53 27.58 14.41
C PRO A 310 -2.21 27.36 13.68
N HIS A 311 -1.79 26.10 13.51
CA HIS A 311 -0.59 25.74 12.75
C HIS A 311 -0.72 26.12 11.27
N LEU A 312 -1.86 25.81 10.66
CA LEU A 312 -2.15 26.25 9.29
C LEU A 312 -2.10 27.78 9.16
N TYR A 313 -2.68 28.51 10.11
CA TYR A 313 -2.66 29.97 10.12
C TYR A 313 -1.22 30.49 10.20
N ALA A 314 -0.42 29.95 11.08
CA ALA A 314 0.99 30.34 11.23
C ALA A 314 1.80 30.12 9.94
N GLN A 315 1.67 28.94 9.32
CA GLN A 315 2.33 28.61 8.05
C GLN A 315 1.86 29.55 6.92
N GLN A 316 0.58 29.77 6.78
CA GLN A 316 0.01 30.64 5.73
C GLN A 316 0.38 32.11 5.92
N LYS A 317 0.46 32.57 7.17
CA LYS A 317 0.91 33.91 7.52
C LYS A 317 2.40 34.08 7.16
N MET A 318 3.25 33.15 7.57
CA MET A 318 4.68 33.16 7.26
C MET A 318 4.92 33.17 5.74
N MET A 319 4.27 32.29 4.99
CA MET A 319 4.37 32.26 3.51
C MET A 319 3.89 33.57 2.87
N TYR A 320 2.83 34.18 3.40
CA TYR A 320 2.33 35.46 2.93
C TYR A 320 3.33 36.60 3.16
N GLU A 321 3.94 36.68 4.36
CA GLU A 321 4.90 37.71 4.76
C GLU A 321 6.22 37.55 4.01
N ALA A 322 6.77 36.34 3.96
CA ALA A 322 8.02 36.01 3.25
C ALA A 322 7.88 35.97 1.72
N ARG A 323 6.68 36.19 1.17
CA ARG A 323 6.40 36.08 -0.28
C ARG A 323 6.86 34.74 -0.91
N THR A 324 6.89 33.68 -0.12
CA THR A 324 7.22 32.32 -0.56
C THR A 324 5.98 31.47 -0.75
N ARG A 325 6.12 30.37 -1.51
CA ARG A 325 5.12 29.30 -1.63
C ARG A 325 5.60 28.00 -1.01
N ARG A 326 6.75 28.02 -0.34
CA ARG A 326 7.36 26.85 0.29
C ARG A 326 7.31 27.02 1.81
N CYS A 327 7.04 25.92 2.48
CA CYS A 327 7.04 25.80 3.92
C CYS A 327 7.31 24.34 4.25
N ASP A 328 8.15 24.10 5.23
CA ASP A 328 8.39 22.75 5.73
C ASP A 328 7.12 22.23 6.39
N ASP A 329 6.89 20.93 6.31
CA ASP A 329 5.70 20.25 6.86
C ASP A 329 4.37 20.90 6.45
N ARG A 330 4.31 21.43 5.24
CA ARG A 330 3.17 22.19 4.74
C ARG A 330 1.87 21.43 4.88
N ILE A 331 0.93 21.99 5.64
CA ILE A 331 -0.42 21.48 5.78
C ILE A 331 -1.21 21.78 4.48
N VAL A 332 -1.71 20.72 3.85
CA VAL A 332 -2.49 20.78 2.60
C VAL A 332 -3.93 20.34 2.78
N SER A 333 -4.28 19.79 3.96
CA SER A 333 -5.64 19.41 4.33
C SER A 333 -5.84 19.53 5.84
N ILE A 334 -6.91 20.19 6.27
CA ILE A 334 -7.25 20.31 7.69
C ILE A 334 -7.75 18.97 8.23
N SER A 335 -8.49 18.24 7.42
CA SER A 335 -9.04 16.93 7.80
C SER A 335 -8.00 15.80 7.78
N GLN A 336 -6.90 15.99 7.05
CA GLN A 336 -5.82 15.02 6.88
C GLN A 336 -4.45 15.72 6.98
N PRO A 337 -4.07 16.20 8.18
CA PRO A 337 -2.90 17.07 8.37
C PRO A 337 -1.56 16.35 8.13
N HIS A 338 -1.53 15.04 8.05
CA HIS A 338 -0.36 14.22 7.73
C HIS A 338 -0.03 14.21 6.23
N VAL A 339 -0.97 14.58 5.36
CA VAL A 339 -0.75 14.59 3.91
C VAL A 339 0.19 15.73 3.52
N ARG A 340 1.17 15.42 2.67
CA ARG A 340 2.18 16.37 2.19
C ARG A 340 2.17 16.47 0.66
N PRO A 341 2.66 17.58 0.10
CA PRO A 341 2.90 17.69 -1.34
C PRO A 341 4.15 16.88 -1.72
N ILE A 342 4.01 15.95 -2.65
CA ILE A 342 5.10 15.15 -3.20
C ILE A 342 5.36 15.62 -4.63
N VAL A 343 6.56 16.16 -4.86
CA VAL A 343 6.98 16.63 -6.18
C VAL A 343 7.45 15.43 -7.00
N ARG A 344 6.91 15.27 -8.21
CA ARG A 344 7.21 14.12 -9.09
C ARG A 344 8.00 14.47 -10.36
N GLY A 345 8.19 15.73 -10.65
CA GLY A 345 8.90 16.17 -11.86
C GLY A 345 8.20 15.86 -13.19
N LYS A 346 6.95 15.35 -13.16
CA LYS A 346 6.15 15.10 -14.38
C LYS A 346 5.47 16.38 -14.85
N GLN A 347 5.43 16.59 -16.20
CA GLN A 347 4.85 17.81 -16.79
C GLN A 347 3.36 17.98 -16.48
N ASP A 348 2.56 16.92 -16.58
CA ASP A 348 1.10 16.99 -16.41
C ASP A 348 0.65 17.14 -14.95
N LYS A 349 1.35 16.47 -14.02
CA LYS A 349 1.05 16.50 -12.59
C LYS A 349 2.33 16.64 -11.78
N PRO A 350 2.85 17.87 -11.66
CA PRO A 350 4.14 18.10 -11.00
C PRO A 350 4.12 17.80 -9.51
N VAL A 351 2.95 17.86 -8.86
CA VAL A 351 2.76 17.60 -7.42
C VAL A 351 1.56 16.69 -7.20
N GLU A 352 1.75 15.64 -6.44
CA GLU A 352 0.70 14.76 -5.93
C GLU A 352 0.61 14.90 -4.39
N PHE A 353 -0.58 14.65 -3.84
CA PHE A 353 -0.86 14.78 -2.40
C PHE A 353 -1.26 13.42 -1.86
N GLY A 354 -0.40 12.77 -1.10
CA GLY A 354 -0.65 11.42 -0.63
C GLY A 354 0.57 10.77 -0.02
N ALA A 355 0.60 9.45 0.00
CA ALA A 355 1.73 8.66 0.49
C ALA A 355 2.68 8.29 -0.63
N LYS A 356 4.00 8.43 -0.41
CA LYS A 356 5.05 7.85 -1.25
C LYS A 356 5.29 6.41 -0.79
N ILE A 357 5.31 5.50 -1.73
CA ILE A 357 5.47 4.07 -1.52
C ILE A 357 6.76 3.63 -2.21
N SER A 358 7.72 3.09 -1.48
CA SER A 358 8.79 2.27 -2.04
C SER A 358 8.34 0.82 -2.04
N ALA A 359 8.33 0.19 -3.20
CA ALA A 359 7.87 -1.18 -3.34
C ALA A 359 8.92 -2.03 -4.05
N SER A 360 8.89 -3.32 -3.75
CA SER A 360 9.67 -4.34 -4.41
C SER A 360 8.77 -5.34 -5.13
N LEU A 361 9.27 -5.92 -6.21
CA LEU A 361 8.59 -6.92 -7.01
C LEU A 361 9.56 -8.09 -7.27
N THR A 362 9.11 -9.30 -6.98
CA THR A 362 9.87 -10.53 -7.25
C THR A 362 9.70 -11.01 -8.69
N ALA A 363 10.48 -12.01 -9.09
CA ALA A 363 10.35 -12.68 -10.38
C ALA A 363 8.95 -13.29 -10.59
N ASP A 364 8.34 -13.78 -9.51
CA ASP A 364 7.01 -14.41 -9.51
C ASP A 364 5.86 -13.39 -9.58
N GLY A 365 6.17 -12.09 -9.56
CA GLY A 365 5.18 -11.03 -9.63
C GLY A 365 4.54 -10.66 -8.30
N ILE A 366 5.11 -11.09 -7.17
CA ILE A 366 4.70 -10.67 -5.82
C ILE A 366 5.27 -9.29 -5.52
N ALA A 367 4.40 -8.34 -5.20
CA ALA A 367 4.76 -6.97 -4.89
C ALA A 367 4.63 -6.69 -3.39
N CYS A 368 5.67 -6.16 -2.77
CA CYS A 368 5.70 -5.81 -1.36
C CYS A 368 5.84 -4.31 -1.16
N VAL A 369 5.14 -3.75 -0.17
CA VAL A 369 5.32 -2.38 0.29
C VAL A 369 6.44 -2.38 1.31
N ASP A 370 7.61 -1.89 0.92
CA ASP A 370 8.79 -1.88 1.80
C ASP A 370 8.86 -0.62 2.67
N ARG A 371 8.46 0.52 2.13
CA ARG A 371 8.34 1.77 2.88
C ARG A 371 7.14 2.56 2.42
N LEU A 372 6.44 3.15 3.38
CA LEU A 372 5.30 4.04 3.15
C LEU A 372 5.47 5.28 4.02
N SER A 373 5.47 6.47 3.40
CA SER A 373 5.61 7.75 4.10
C SER A 373 4.80 8.85 3.39
N TRP A 374 4.26 9.76 4.17
CA TRP A 374 3.63 10.97 3.63
C TRP A 374 4.64 12.09 3.42
N ASP A 375 5.82 12.01 4.05
CA ASP A 375 6.92 12.95 3.83
C ASP A 375 7.68 12.59 2.55
N ALA A 376 8.15 13.62 1.86
CA ALA A 376 9.00 13.44 0.70
C ALA A 376 10.37 12.91 1.14
N TYR A 377 10.83 11.84 0.49
CA TYR A 377 12.15 11.25 0.72
C TYR A 377 12.80 10.85 -0.60
N HIS A 378 14.12 10.73 -0.60
CA HIS A 378 14.85 10.25 -1.76
C HIS A 378 14.84 8.71 -1.75
N GLU A 379 14.24 8.10 -2.77
CA GLU A 379 14.02 6.64 -2.88
C GLU A 379 15.31 5.83 -2.91
N GLY A 380 16.39 6.40 -3.42
CA GLY A 380 17.70 5.75 -3.48
C GLY A 380 18.25 5.31 -2.12
N HIS A 381 17.78 5.92 -1.02
CA HIS A 381 18.17 5.51 0.34
C HIS A 381 17.51 4.20 0.79
N ASP A 382 16.46 3.76 0.12
CA ASP A 382 15.72 2.56 0.52
C ASP A 382 16.32 1.26 -0.04
N LEU A 383 17.24 1.33 -1.03
CA LEU A 383 17.76 0.15 -1.73
C LEU A 383 18.30 -0.92 -0.78
N ILE A 384 19.19 -0.54 0.13
CA ILE A 384 19.83 -1.48 1.05
C ILE A 384 18.79 -2.15 1.96
N SER A 385 17.83 -1.39 2.47
CA SER A 385 16.76 -1.92 3.32
C SER A 385 15.82 -2.85 2.53
N GLN A 386 15.54 -2.55 1.27
CA GLN A 386 14.73 -3.39 0.40
C GLN A 386 15.41 -4.72 0.07
N VAL A 387 16.72 -4.70 -0.20
CA VAL A 387 17.51 -5.94 -0.44
C VAL A 387 17.59 -6.79 0.83
N LYS A 388 17.76 -6.18 2.02
CA LYS A 388 17.73 -6.89 3.30
C LYS A 388 16.38 -7.55 3.55
N ARG A 389 15.28 -6.83 3.32
CA ARG A 389 13.91 -7.38 3.43
C ARG A 389 13.64 -8.51 2.44
N TYR A 390 14.23 -8.44 1.24
CA TYR A 390 14.16 -9.56 0.30
C TYR A 390 14.82 -10.81 0.90
N ARG A 391 16.03 -10.68 1.47
CA ARG A 391 16.72 -11.77 2.16
C ARG A 391 15.91 -12.32 3.34
N GLU A 392 15.34 -11.45 4.16
CA GLU A 392 14.49 -11.85 5.30
C GLU A 392 13.28 -12.69 4.85
N ARG A 393 12.66 -12.32 3.71
CA ARG A 393 11.47 -13.01 3.18
C ARG A 393 11.79 -14.32 2.45
N HIS A 394 12.92 -14.40 1.79
CA HIS A 394 13.27 -15.53 0.90
C HIS A 394 14.42 -16.40 1.41
N GLY A 395 15.09 -16.02 2.48
CA GLY A 395 16.24 -16.74 3.06
C GLY A 395 17.55 -16.53 2.31
N HIS A 396 17.58 -15.81 1.19
CA HIS A 396 18.76 -15.59 0.35
C HIS A 396 18.76 -14.20 -0.29
N TYR A 397 19.92 -13.71 -0.72
CA TYR A 397 20.03 -12.47 -1.48
C TYR A 397 19.56 -12.65 -2.94
N PRO A 398 19.10 -11.57 -3.61
CA PRO A 398 18.83 -11.61 -5.05
C PRO A 398 20.15 -11.65 -5.84
N GLU A 399 20.15 -12.30 -7.00
CA GLU A 399 21.27 -12.26 -7.96
C GLU A 399 21.45 -10.86 -8.56
N ALA A 400 20.35 -10.19 -8.82
CA ALA A 400 20.35 -8.87 -9.43
C ALA A 400 19.23 -7.96 -8.90
N VAL A 401 19.55 -6.67 -8.79
CA VAL A 401 18.62 -5.60 -8.47
C VAL A 401 18.38 -4.73 -9.69
N TYR A 402 17.11 -4.58 -10.08
CA TYR A 402 16.65 -3.75 -11.19
C TYR A 402 15.94 -2.52 -10.64
N ALA A 403 16.51 -1.34 -10.86
CA ALA A 403 15.99 -0.09 -10.28
C ALA A 403 16.21 1.10 -11.22
N ASP A 404 15.54 2.21 -10.89
CA ASP A 404 15.78 3.51 -11.53
C ASP A 404 17.21 4.00 -11.24
N PRO A 405 17.85 4.79 -12.14
CA PRO A 405 19.15 5.39 -11.89
C PRO A 405 19.29 6.14 -10.56
N ALA A 406 18.19 6.66 -10.01
CA ALA A 406 18.16 7.32 -8.70
C ALA A 406 18.64 6.43 -7.53
N TYR A 407 18.49 5.11 -7.66
CA TYR A 407 18.97 4.13 -6.68
C TYR A 407 20.46 3.81 -6.81
N GLY A 408 21.09 4.19 -7.94
CA GLY A 408 22.47 3.82 -8.28
C GLY A 408 23.54 4.71 -7.67
N SER A 409 23.42 5.15 -6.42
CA SER A 409 24.46 5.90 -5.70
C SER A 409 25.76 5.11 -5.57
N ARG A 410 26.91 5.80 -5.33
CA ARG A 410 28.20 5.13 -5.14
C ARG A 410 28.16 4.15 -3.97
N ASP A 411 27.50 4.54 -2.88
CA ASP A 411 27.42 3.72 -1.67
C ASP A 411 26.55 2.48 -1.88
N ASN A 412 25.39 2.63 -2.53
CA ASN A 412 24.53 1.50 -2.87
C ASN A 412 25.27 0.49 -3.77
N ARG A 413 25.99 0.99 -4.80
CA ARG A 413 26.75 0.10 -5.71
C ARG A 413 27.91 -0.60 -4.99
N ARG A 414 28.63 0.11 -4.10
CA ARG A 414 29.70 -0.47 -3.28
C ARG A 414 29.13 -1.59 -2.39
N TRP A 415 28.01 -1.32 -1.71
CA TRP A 415 27.36 -2.28 -0.83
C TRP A 415 26.87 -3.54 -1.57
N LEU A 416 26.28 -3.38 -2.75
CA LEU A 416 25.86 -4.50 -3.61
C LEU A 416 27.05 -5.29 -4.13
N LYS A 417 28.13 -4.60 -4.58
CA LYS A 417 29.34 -5.25 -5.08
C LYS A 417 30.00 -6.10 -4.00
N GLN A 418 30.10 -5.61 -2.75
CA GLN A 418 30.62 -6.36 -1.62
C GLN A 418 29.89 -7.68 -1.35
N ARG A 419 28.65 -7.80 -1.78
CA ARG A 419 27.79 -9.00 -1.64
C ARG A 419 27.62 -9.77 -2.94
N GLY A 420 28.36 -9.42 -3.98
CA GLY A 420 28.25 -10.06 -5.29
C GLY A 420 26.88 -9.91 -5.95
N ILE A 421 26.09 -8.89 -5.58
CA ILE A 421 24.76 -8.62 -6.14
C ILE A 421 24.89 -7.67 -7.33
N ARG A 422 24.39 -8.07 -8.49
CA ARG A 422 24.45 -7.25 -9.70
C ARG A 422 23.43 -6.10 -9.63
N PHE A 423 23.88 -4.87 -9.85
CA PHE A 423 23.00 -3.71 -10.04
C PHE A 423 22.76 -3.46 -11.54
N ALA A 424 21.52 -3.61 -11.97
CA ALA A 424 21.11 -3.40 -13.37
C ALA A 424 20.82 -1.93 -13.64
N GLY A 425 21.84 -1.15 -13.98
CA GLY A 425 21.70 0.29 -14.26
C GLY A 425 22.93 0.86 -14.96
N LYS A 426 22.82 2.10 -15.43
CA LYS A 426 23.94 2.77 -16.09
C LYS A 426 25.15 2.86 -15.16
N PRO A 427 26.39 2.60 -15.67
CA PRO A 427 27.61 2.89 -14.93
C PRO A 427 27.67 4.37 -14.52
N LEU A 428 28.39 4.65 -13.43
CA LEU A 428 28.66 6.02 -13.01
C LEU A 428 29.83 6.60 -13.84
N GLY A 429 29.79 7.88 -14.10
CA GLY A 429 30.87 8.60 -14.79
C GLY A 429 30.58 8.86 -16.26
N ARG A 430 31.60 9.38 -16.95
CA ARG A 430 31.53 9.71 -18.38
C ARG A 430 31.49 8.41 -19.21
N PRO A 431 30.60 8.31 -20.22
CA PRO A 431 30.62 7.16 -21.12
C PRO A 431 31.99 6.98 -21.76
N LYS A 432 32.43 5.72 -21.90
CA LYS A 432 33.68 5.38 -22.62
C LYS A 432 33.56 5.86 -24.07
N LYS A 433 34.63 6.46 -24.63
CA LYS A 433 34.69 6.76 -26.05
C LYS A 433 34.69 5.46 -26.84
N GLU A 434 33.95 5.40 -27.93
CA GLU A 434 33.96 4.26 -28.85
C GLU A 434 35.29 4.26 -29.63
N THR A 435 36.01 3.14 -29.55
CA THR A 435 37.22 2.85 -30.32
C THR A 435 37.00 1.52 -31.02
N GLU A 436 37.80 1.21 -32.06
CA GLU A 436 37.65 -0.07 -32.75
C GLU A 436 37.80 -1.26 -31.83
N SER A 437 38.75 -1.21 -30.88
CA SER A 437 39.00 -2.28 -29.92
C SER A 437 37.90 -2.53 -28.90
N ASN A 438 37.07 -1.51 -28.57
CA ASN A 438 36.01 -1.65 -27.57
C ASN A 438 34.59 -1.61 -28.15
N ARG A 439 34.46 -1.49 -29.47
CA ARG A 439 33.16 -1.32 -30.17
C ARG A 439 32.20 -2.48 -29.92
N GLN A 440 32.71 -3.71 -29.95
CA GLN A 440 31.89 -4.90 -29.71
C GLN A 440 31.46 -4.97 -28.25
N ALA A 441 32.34 -4.78 -27.29
CA ALA A 441 32.02 -4.74 -25.85
C ALA A 441 30.99 -3.67 -25.51
N LEU A 442 31.09 -2.47 -26.15
CA LEU A 442 30.11 -1.41 -25.94
C LEU A 442 28.73 -1.74 -26.54
N ARG A 443 28.68 -2.51 -27.63
CA ARG A 443 27.41 -3.01 -28.20
C ARG A 443 26.77 -4.02 -27.27
N GLU A 444 27.53 -4.97 -26.73
CA GLU A 444 27.06 -5.96 -25.76
C GLU A 444 26.59 -5.31 -24.46
N GLU A 445 27.35 -4.35 -23.90
CA GLU A 445 26.91 -3.54 -22.77
C GLU A 445 25.60 -2.78 -23.05
N LYS A 446 25.44 -2.25 -24.26
CA LYS A 446 24.20 -1.56 -24.65
C LYS A 446 23.02 -2.52 -24.75
N ALA A 447 23.22 -3.70 -25.32
CA ALA A 447 22.21 -4.74 -25.42
C ALA A 447 21.78 -5.24 -24.02
N GLN A 448 22.77 -5.51 -23.14
CA GLN A 448 22.50 -5.90 -21.77
C GLN A 448 21.71 -4.82 -21.00
N ARG A 449 22.09 -3.55 -21.13
CA ARG A 449 21.34 -2.43 -20.51
C ARG A 449 19.91 -2.33 -21.02
N GLN A 450 19.68 -2.60 -22.30
CA GLN A 450 18.34 -2.63 -22.87
C GLN A 450 17.52 -3.82 -22.35
N ALA A 451 18.13 -4.97 -22.17
CA ALA A 451 17.53 -6.13 -21.54
C ALA A 451 17.18 -5.84 -20.07
N ASP A 452 18.09 -5.25 -19.32
CA ASP A 452 17.91 -4.85 -17.92
C ASP A 452 16.76 -3.82 -17.78
N TYR A 453 16.69 -2.84 -18.67
CA TYR A 453 15.59 -1.89 -18.68
C TYR A 453 14.23 -2.57 -18.85
N ARG A 454 14.14 -3.56 -19.75
CA ARG A 454 12.91 -4.35 -19.95
C ARG A 454 12.53 -5.13 -18.68
N GLN A 455 13.50 -5.61 -17.91
CA GLN A 455 13.25 -6.31 -16.64
C GLN A 455 12.66 -5.40 -15.56
N ARG A 456 12.80 -4.06 -15.67
CA ARG A 456 12.21 -3.08 -14.74
C ARG A 456 10.75 -2.78 -15.04
N ILE A 457 10.31 -2.90 -16.30
CA ILE A 457 8.94 -2.56 -16.73
C ILE A 457 7.83 -3.24 -15.90
N PRO A 458 7.96 -4.51 -15.46
CA PRO A 458 6.90 -5.19 -14.70
C PRO A 458 6.43 -4.44 -13.45
N ILE A 459 7.29 -3.72 -12.72
CA ILE A 459 6.89 -2.99 -11.53
C ILE A 459 6.03 -1.76 -11.89
N GLU A 460 6.34 -1.09 -13.01
CA GLU A 460 5.51 0.00 -13.53
C GLU A 460 4.12 -0.50 -13.93
N GLY A 461 4.07 -1.70 -14.57
CA GLY A 461 2.83 -2.40 -14.87
C GLY A 461 2.03 -2.76 -13.61
N LYS A 462 2.71 -3.20 -12.55
CA LYS A 462 2.09 -3.50 -11.25
C LYS A 462 1.50 -2.25 -10.60
N PHE A 463 2.19 -1.11 -10.64
CA PHE A 463 1.64 0.16 -10.18
C PHE A 463 0.45 0.62 -11.02
N GLY A 464 0.52 0.43 -12.35
CA GLY A 464 -0.61 0.67 -13.25
C GLY A 464 -1.84 -0.18 -12.88
N GLN A 465 -1.64 -1.47 -12.62
CA GLN A 465 -2.67 -2.38 -12.14
C GLN A 465 -3.28 -1.88 -10.81
N GLY A 466 -2.44 -1.52 -9.84
CA GLY A 466 -2.90 -0.99 -8.56
C GLY A 466 -3.73 0.29 -8.71
N LYS A 467 -3.28 1.22 -9.55
CA LYS A 467 -3.95 2.50 -9.76
C LYS A 467 -5.27 2.38 -10.51
N ASN A 468 -5.31 1.59 -11.58
CA ASN A 468 -6.48 1.47 -12.47
C ASN A 468 -7.44 0.37 -12.01
N GLY A 469 -6.91 -0.76 -11.52
CA GLY A 469 -7.70 -1.93 -11.14
C GLY A 469 -8.12 -1.99 -9.67
N TYR A 470 -7.44 -1.23 -8.76
CA TYR A 470 -7.67 -1.33 -7.31
C TYR A 470 -7.74 0.01 -6.60
N ARG A 471 -7.89 1.11 -7.34
CA ARG A 471 -8.01 2.48 -6.82
C ARG A 471 -6.84 2.92 -5.92
N LEU A 472 -5.62 2.48 -6.19
CA LEU A 472 -4.42 2.98 -5.50
C LEU A 472 -4.18 4.48 -5.77
N ASN A 473 -4.82 5.05 -6.79
CA ASN A 473 -4.81 6.46 -7.14
C ASN A 473 -5.83 7.30 -6.35
N TYR A 474 -6.62 6.69 -5.44
CA TYR A 474 -7.69 7.38 -4.72
C TYR A 474 -7.93 6.76 -3.33
N ILE A 475 -7.09 7.11 -2.37
CA ILE A 475 -7.16 6.57 -1.00
C ILE A 475 -8.21 7.37 -0.20
N GLN A 476 -9.31 6.71 0.16
CA GLN A 476 -10.43 7.33 0.89
C GLN A 476 -10.27 7.32 2.41
N ALA A 477 -9.39 6.49 2.94
CA ALA A 477 -9.09 6.45 4.37
C ALA A 477 -8.49 7.79 4.81
N LYS A 478 -9.05 8.40 5.86
CA LYS A 478 -8.69 9.77 6.27
C LYS A 478 -7.62 9.84 7.35
N ARG A 479 -7.38 8.76 8.09
CA ARG A 479 -6.37 8.69 9.13
C ARG A 479 -5.13 8.01 8.58
N MET A 480 -3.97 8.36 9.10
CA MET A 480 -2.70 7.80 8.69
C MET A 480 -2.68 6.26 8.84
N ASP A 481 -3.03 5.76 10.04
CA ASP A 481 -3.11 4.32 10.35
C ASP A 481 -4.03 3.55 9.39
N THR A 482 -5.25 4.06 9.18
CA THR A 482 -6.20 3.43 8.26
C THR A 482 -5.80 3.55 6.78
N SER A 483 -5.00 4.56 6.43
CA SER A 483 -4.45 4.70 5.07
C SER A 483 -3.32 3.70 4.81
N VAL A 484 -2.47 3.40 5.82
CA VAL A 484 -1.48 2.31 5.76
C VAL A 484 -2.18 0.99 5.46
N ALA A 485 -3.21 0.65 6.25
CA ALA A 485 -3.99 -0.57 6.04
C ALA A 485 -4.65 -0.62 4.66
N TRP A 486 -5.20 0.51 4.20
CA TRP A 486 -5.84 0.59 2.89
C TRP A 486 -4.86 0.28 1.74
N ILE A 487 -3.69 0.91 1.75
CA ILE A 487 -2.67 0.73 0.72
C ILE A 487 -2.15 -0.70 0.73
N ASN A 488 -1.77 -1.22 1.89
CA ASN A 488 -1.28 -2.58 2.02
C ASN A 488 -2.34 -3.64 1.62
N SER A 489 -3.62 -3.40 1.92
CA SER A 489 -4.72 -4.28 1.48
C SER A 489 -4.83 -4.37 -0.04
N ILE A 490 -4.56 -3.27 -0.77
CA ILE A 490 -4.51 -3.29 -2.23
C ILE A 490 -3.38 -4.21 -2.72
N PHE A 491 -2.18 -4.09 -2.14
CA PHE A 491 -1.05 -4.95 -2.51
C PHE A 491 -1.33 -6.42 -2.15
N LEU A 492 -1.92 -6.69 -0.98
CA LEU A 492 -2.38 -8.03 -0.59
C LEU A 492 -3.29 -8.64 -1.68
N VAL A 493 -4.32 -7.91 -2.10
CA VAL A 493 -5.28 -8.42 -3.11
C VAL A 493 -4.63 -8.60 -4.48
N MET A 494 -3.70 -7.74 -4.87
CA MET A 494 -2.92 -7.91 -6.10
C MET A 494 -2.03 -9.16 -6.03
N ASN A 495 -1.47 -9.48 -4.87
CA ASN A 495 -0.64 -10.68 -4.68
C ASN A 495 -1.49 -11.96 -4.62
N LEU A 496 -2.66 -11.92 -4.00
CA LEU A 496 -3.61 -13.02 -4.04
C LEU A 496 -4.08 -13.34 -5.47
N ALA A 497 -4.20 -12.34 -6.33
CA ALA A 497 -4.50 -12.56 -7.74
C ALA A 497 -3.34 -13.27 -8.48
N VAL A 498 -2.09 -13.01 -8.12
CA VAL A 498 -0.91 -13.74 -8.63
C VAL A 498 -0.91 -15.17 -8.12
N LEU A 499 -1.13 -15.37 -6.83
CA LEU A 499 -1.21 -16.70 -6.22
C LEU A 499 -2.29 -17.57 -6.89
N LEU A 500 -3.48 -17.00 -7.13
CA LEU A 500 -4.56 -17.66 -7.84
C LEU A 500 -4.14 -18.05 -9.27
N ALA A 501 -3.48 -17.15 -9.99
CA ALA A 501 -3.00 -17.43 -11.35
C ALA A 501 -1.98 -18.57 -11.38
N LEU A 502 -1.04 -18.60 -10.41
CA LEU A 502 -0.05 -19.65 -10.27
C LEU A 502 -0.69 -21.00 -9.88
N PHE A 503 -1.68 -20.97 -9.00
CA PHE A 503 -2.40 -22.18 -8.56
C PHE A 503 -3.11 -22.90 -9.72
N PHE A 504 -3.74 -22.15 -10.63
CA PHE A 504 -4.50 -22.71 -11.74
C PHE A 504 -3.72 -22.80 -13.08
N ALA A 505 -2.48 -22.34 -13.13
CA ALA A 505 -1.66 -22.43 -14.34
C ALA A 505 -1.44 -23.87 -14.83
N PRO A 506 -1.15 -24.87 -13.96
CA PRO A 506 -0.99 -26.26 -14.40
C PRO A 506 -2.29 -26.85 -15.00
N LEU A 507 -3.44 -26.49 -14.45
CA LEU A 507 -4.73 -26.96 -14.93
C LEU A 507 -5.05 -26.42 -16.32
N LYS A 508 -4.76 -25.14 -16.57
CA LYS A 508 -4.91 -24.52 -17.90
C LYS A 508 -4.00 -25.16 -18.94
N ALA A 509 -2.74 -25.44 -18.57
CA ALA A 509 -1.81 -26.12 -19.46
C ALA A 509 -2.31 -27.53 -19.85
N ARG A 510 -2.84 -28.28 -18.88
CA ARG A 510 -3.43 -29.60 -19.14
C ARG A 510 -4.64 -29.53 -20.07
N LEU A 511 -5.54 -28.57 -19.88
CA LEU A 511 -6.72 -28.38 -20.71
C LEU A 511 -6.37 -27.98 -22.14
N VAL A 512 -5.41 -27.10 -22.33
CA VAL A 512 -4.93 -26.72 -23.68
C VAL A 512 -4.26 -27.91 -24.35
N PHE A 513 -3.47 -28.69 -23.63
CA PHE A 513 -2.79 -29.88 -24.18
C PHE A 513 -3.80 -31.00 -24.55
N SER A 514 -4.81 -31.23 -23.71
CA SER A 514 -5.85 -32.23 -24.00
C SER A 514 -6.72 -31.82 -25.19
N SER A 515 -7.08 -30.54 -25.32
CA SER A 515 -7.83 -30.06 -26.50
C SER A 515 -6.99 -30.07 -27.76
N TRP A 516 -5.69 -29.76 -27.69
CA TRP A 516 -4.76 -29.86 -28.81
C TRP A 516 -4.52 -31.31 -29.24
N SER A 517 -4.33 -32.23 -28.29
CA SER A 517 -4.22 -33.67 -28.55
C SER A 517 -5.51 -34.24 -29.20
N TRP A 518 -6.68 -33.79 -28.76
CA TRP A 518 -7.97 -34.18 -29.34
C TRP A 518 -8.14 -33.62 -30.76
N ILE A 519 -7.74 -32.36 -31.02
CA ILE A 519 -7.77 -31.76 -32.36
C ILE A 519 -6.78 -32.47 -33.30
N CYS A 520 -5.58 -32.79 -32.85
CA CYS A 520 -4.59 -33.54 -33.63
C CYS A 520 -5.08 -34.96 -33.96
N SER A 521 -5.75 -35.63 -33.02
CA SER A 521 -6.39 -36.94 -33.25
C SER A 521 -7.53 -36.85 -34.26
N LEU A 522 -8.33 -35.81 -34.22
CA LEU A 522 -9.44 -35.56 -35.15
C LEU A 522 -8.95 -35.25 -36.58
N LEU A 523 -7.77 -34.62 -36.70
CA LEU A 523 -7.21 -34.24 -38.00
C LEU A 523 -6.19 -35.26 -38.55
N HIS A 524 -6.03 -36.44 -37.91
CA HIS A 524 -5.05 -37.50 -38.30
C HIS A 524 -3.63 -36.97 -38.46
N ILE A 525 -3.24 -35.95 -37.66
CA ILE A 525 -1.88 -35.41 -37.64
C ILE A 525 -1.08 -36.21 -36.61
N GLU A 526 -0.18 -37.09 -37.09
CA GLU A 526 0.78 -37.75 -36.21
C GLU A 526 1.69 -36.72 -35.53
N VAL A 527 1.59 -36.58 -34.21
CA VAL A 527 2.52 -35.77 -33.40
C VAL A 527 3.79 -36.58 -33.23
N ALA A 528 4.76 -36.36 -34.12
CA ALA A 528 6.07 -36.95 -34.01
C ALA A 528 6.77 -36.43 -32.74
N GLY A 529 7.10 -37.38 -31.85
CA GLY A 529 8.11 -37.20 -30.79
C GLY A 529 7.69 -36.39 -29.57
N HIS A 530 7.71 -36.98 -28.41
CA HIS A 530 7.69 -36.31 -27.13
C HIS A 530 8.73 -35.18 -27.10
N PRO A 531 8.36 -33.90 -26.98
CA PRO A 531 9.28 -32.90 -26.51
C PRO A 531 9.28 -32.99 -24.98
N GLN A 532 10.44 -33.30 -24.42
CA GLN A 532 10.72 -33.04 -23.02
C GLN A 532 10.25 -31.60 -22.68
N ALA A 533 9.52 -31.50 -21.58
CA ALA A 533 8.92 -30.25 -21.10
C ALA A 533 10.02 -29.24 -20.67
N ASN A 534 10.58 -28.51 -21.63
CA ASN A 534 11.52 -27.41 -21.41
C ASN A 534 11.16 -26.15 -22.19
N GLY A 535 9.87 -25.86 -22.38
CA GLY A 535 9.37 -24.60 -22.95
C GLY A 535 8.93 -23.67 -21.84
N LYS A 536 9.82 -22.78 -21.38
CA LYS A 536 9.48 -21.63 -20.53
C LYS A 536 8.54 -20.71 -21.32
N LEU A 537 7.26 -20.69 -20.96
CA LEU A 537 6.32 -19.67 -21.42
C LEU A 537 6.82 -18.28 -20.98
N SER A 538 6.90 -17.34 -21.90
CA SER A 538 7.36 -15.99 -21.59
C SER A 538 6.39 -15.28 -20.63
N PRO A 539 6.89 -14.43 -19.72
CA PRO A 539 6.09 -13.72 -18.72
C PRO A 539 4.95 -12.86 -19.28
N ASN A 540 5.02 -12.50 -20.56
CA ASN A 540 4.00 -11.68 -21.22
C ASN A 540 2.72 -12.46 -21.60
N GLN A 541 2.78 -13.78 -21.69
CA GLN A 541 1.57 -14.58 -21.98
C GLN A 541 0.74 -14.85 -20.72
N THR A 542 1.39 -14.96 -19.56
CA THR A 542 0.70 -15.09 -18.27
C THR A 542 -0.02 -13.80 -17.84
N ALA A 543 0.54 -12.63 -18.16
CA ALA A 543 -0.07 -11.34 -17.81
C ALA A 543 -1.37 -11.04 -18.59
N ARG A 544 -1.47 -11.50 -19.85
CA ARG A 544 -2.70 -11.33 -20.66
C ARG A 544 -3.86 -12.21 -20.21
N ALA A 545 -3.60 -13.36 -19.63
CA ALA A 545 -4.65 -14.23 -19.09
C ALA A 545 -5.23 -13.76 -17.75
N ALA A 546 -4.49 -12.93 -16.99
CA ALA A 546 -4.95 -12.37 -15.71
C ALA A 546 -5.88 -11.14 -15.85
N ILE A 547 -6.01 -10.57 -17.06
CA ILE A 547 -6.84 -9.37 -17.30
C ILE A 547 -8.32 -9.70 -17.51
N CYS A 548 -8.66 -10.96 -17.78
CA CYS A 548 -10.03 -11.41 -18.04
C CYS A 548 -10.71 -12.13 -16.86
N PHE A 549 -10.17 -12.02 -15.64
CA PHE A 549 -10.81 -12.58 -14.44
C PHE A 549 -11.11 -11.52 -13.39
#